data_4f433d2e9544d5293321847f9dc49551
#
_entry.id   4f433d2e9544d5293321847f9dc49551
#
_cell.length_a   1.000
_cell.length_b   1.000
_cell.length_c   1.000
_cell.angle_alpha   90.00
_cell.angle_beta   90.00
_cell.angle_gamma   90.00
#
_symmetry.space_group_name_H-M   'P 1'
#
loop_
_entity.id
_entity.type
_entity.pdbx_description
1 polymer ?
#
loop_
_entity_poly.entity_id
_entity_poly.type
_entity_poly.pdbx_seq_one_letter_code
_entity_poly.pdbx_strand_id
1 'polypeptide(L)'
;SEASEIAQFLTKGNGFGECINAGYMGRSKDTLFIYEASTVRKMTYLFSLSGDSLKYECIEDVRPQNGSEFCYAVHRLDNGLSVGGRLIGKDHLFVLLDENLDTITTFGKIPVEYTGSNITTFTGDLLVDGNTVYYASNNFTYMAAYEISNRKPIVKFEKMFVPPVLLNSGDRISFNKNKHLDGFLALKSYKDYLFATYSGKPKAELDLNGSSALVPTTILAFDKSGNPLAKFTTPYKIRSIAFTDEKMYLLDLDCNIESINMDEVLKYL
;
A
#
# COMPACT_ATOMS: atom_id res chain seq x y z
N SER A 1 -0.39 -9.00 25.58
CA SER A 1 -1.72 -8.48 25.90
C SER A 1 -2.68 -8.91 24.82
N GLU A 2 -3.79 -9.55 25.18
CA GLU A 2 -4.86 -9.86 24.24
C GLU A 2 -5.43 -8.55 23.69
N ALA A 3 -5.48 -8.44 22.35
CA ALA A 3 -6.16 -7.34 21.69
C ALA A 3 -7.67 -7.54 21.88
N SER A 4 -8.34 -6.61 22.54
CA SER A 4 -9.80 -6.60 22.64
C SER A 4 -10.40 -5.61 21.66
N GLU A 5 -11.55 -5.97 21.07
CA GLU A 5 -12.32 -5.04 20.26
C GLU A 5 -12.83 -3.91 21.14
N ILE A 6 -12.49 -2.67 20.76
CA ILE A 6 -12.90 -1.46 21.52
C ILE A 6 -14.18 -0.88 20.93
N ALA A 7 -14.31 -0.85 19.61
CA ALA A 7 -15.49 -0.35 18.91
C ALA A 7 -15.53 -0.82 17.45
N GLN A 8 -16.74 -0.98 16.93
CA GLN A 8 -17.00 -1.11 15.50
C GLN A 8 -17.71 0.16 15.02
N PHE A 9 -17.19 0.83 13.98
CA PHE A 9 -17.69 2.14 13.59
C PHE A 9 -18.15 2.27 12.13
N LEU A 10 -17.74 1.40 11.22
CA LEU A 10 -18.17 1.46 9.82
C LEU A 10 -19.44 0.63 9.61
N THR A 11 -20.49 1.28 9.11
CA THR A 11 -21.73 0.61 8.71
C THR A 11 -21.69 0.31 7.22
N LYS A 12 -22.15 -0.88 6.84
CA LYS A 12 -22.21 -1.29 5.43
C LYS A 12 -23.39 -0.63 4.74
N GLY A 13 -23.10 0.14 3.68
CA GLY A 13 -24.12 0.82 2.88
C GLY A 13 -23.55 1.91 1.99
N ASN A 14 -24.46 2.71 1.39
CA ASN A 14 -24.15 3.82 0.48
C ASN A 14 -24.62 5.20 0.99
N GLY A 15 -25.18 5.26 2.20
CA GLY A 15 -25.58 6.49 2.85
C GLY A 15 -24.38 7.30 3.34
N PHE A 16 -24.69 8.47 3.93
CA PHE A 16 -23.67 9.31 4.57
C PHE A 16 -22.96 8.54 5.68
N GLY A 17 -21.62 8.48 5.63
CA GLY A 17 -20.82 7.73 6.57
C GLY A 17 -20.95 6.20 6.49
N GLU A 18 -21.66 5.66 5.51
CA GLU A 18 -21.70 4.21 5.25
C GLU A 18 -20.68 3.82 4.19
N CYS A 19 -20.19 2.58 4.19
CA CYS A 19 -19.24 2.15 3.20
C CYS A 19 -19.38 0.68 2.82
N ILE A 20 -19.05 0.34 1.58
CA ILE A 20 -19.05 -1.05 1.06
C ILE A 20 -17.63 -1.60 1.05
N ASN A 21 -16.66 -0.79 0.62
CA ASN A 21 -15.27 -1.19 0.43
C ASN A 21 -14.34 -0.13 1.00
N ALA A 22 -14.14 -0.16 2.32
CA ALA A 22 -13.33 0.80 3.06
C ALA A 22 -11.84 0.56 2.86
N GLY A 23 -11.12 1.61 2.49
CA GLY A 23 -9.66 1.68 2.48
C GLY A 23 -9.18 2.76 3.46
N TYR A 24 -8.11 2.47 4.18
CA TYR A 24 -7.44 3.46 5.03
C TYR A 24 -6.72 4.49 4.17
N MET A 25 -7.04 5.75 4.32
CA MET A 25 -6.35 6.86 3.64
C MET A 25 -5.26 7.50 4.51
N GLY A 26 -5.49 7.60 5.81
CA GLY A 26 -4.58 8.28 6.71
C GLY A 26 -5.25 8.63 8.04
N ARG A 27 -4.44 9.17 8.95
CA ARG A 27 -4.87 9.63 10.27
C ARG A 27 -4.18 10.94 10.62
N SER A 28 -4.89 11.82 11.33
CA SER A 28 -4.32 13.04 11.92
C SER A 28 -4.94 13.24 13.30
N LYS A 29 -4.16 13.06 14.36
CA LYS A 29 -4.62 13.11 15.76
C LYS A 29 -5.80 12.16 15.99
N ASP A 30 -6.97 12.73 16.25
CA ASP A 30 -8.26 12.08 16.49
C ASP A 30 -9.14 11.93 15.24
N THR A 31 -8.61 12.28 14.08
CA THR A 31 -9.31 12.22 12.79
C THR A 31 -8.79 11.04 11.95
N LEU A 32 -9.71 10.22 11.42
CA LEU A 32 -9.44 9.13 10.50
C LEU A 32 -10.03 9.42 9.13
N PHE A 33 -9.23 9.26 8.09
CA PHE A 33 -9.65 9.40 6.70
C PHE A 33 -9.83 8.03 6.06
N ILE A 34 -11.00 7.81 5.46
CA ILE A 34 -11.38 6.56 4.78
C ILE A 34 -11.66 6.86 3.32
N TYR A 35 -11.10 6.03 2.44
CA TYR A 35 -11.45 5.97 1.03
C TYR A 35 -12.46 4.86 0.79
N GLU A 36 -13.60 5.17 0.22
CA GLU A 36 -14.58 4.18 -0.21
C GLU A 36 -14.40 3.91 -1.71
N ALA A 37 -13.82 2.77 -2.03
CA ALA A 37 -13.36 2.46 -3.38
C ALA A 37 -14.49 2.18 -4.37
N SER A 38 -15.65 1.65 -3.92
CA SER A 38 -16.74 1.28 -4.80
C SER A 38 -17.51 2.47 -5.37
N THR A 39 -17.57 3.57 -4.62
CA THR A 39 -18.29 4.79 -4.99
C THR A 39 -17.40 6.01 -5.12
N VAL A 40 -16.10 5.81 -4.93
CA VAL A 40 -15.06 6.84 -4.99
C VAL A 40 -15.40 8.04 -4.09
N ARG A 41 -15.34 7.81 -2.78
CA ARG A 41 -15.64 8.82 -1.76
C ARG A 41 -14.52 8.93 -0.74
N LYS A 42 -14.34 10.11 -0.20
CA LYS A 42 -13.57 10.34 1.02
C LYS A 42 -14.54 10.56 2.17
N MET A 43 -14.38 9.82 3.24
CA MET A 43 -15.08 10.01 4.49
C MET A 43 -14.10 10.41 5.58
N THR A 44 -14.48 11.37 6.40
CA THR A 44 -13.69 11.87 7.53
C THR A 44 -14.45 11.58 8.82
N TYR A 45 -13.81 10.81 9.70
CA TYR A 45 -14.34 10.44 11.00
C TYR A 45 -13.57 11.14 12.12
N LEU A 46 -14.29 11.75 13.03
CA LEU A 46 -13.75 12.29 14.28
C LEU A 46 -13.95 11.26 15.39
N PHE A 47 -12.90 10.99 16.15
CA PHE A 47 -12.91 10.09 17.30
C PHE A 47 -12.68 10.87 18.57
N SER A 48 -13.42 10.53 19.63
CA SER A 48 -13.21 11.10 20.96
C SER A 48 -13.39 10.02 22.03
N LEU A 49 -12.62 10.13 23.11
CA LEU A 49 -12.81 9.31 24.29
C LEU A 49 -13.75 10.03 25.27
N SER A 50 -14.76 9.32 25.75
CA SER A 50 -15.67 9.80 26.79
C SER A 50 -15.76 8.72 27.88
N GLY A 51 -14.93 8.87 28.93
CA GLY A 51 -14.66 7.78 29.87
C GLY A 51 -13.97 6.62 29.17
N ASP A 52 -14.49 5.41 29.34
CA ASP A 52 -13.98 4.20 28.68
C ASP A 52 -14.61 3.91 27.31
N SER A 53 -15.47 4.83 26.81
CA SER A 53 -16.17 4.65 25.56
C SER A 53 -15.54 5.47 24.44
N LEU A 54 -15.24 4.83 23.30
CA LEU A 54 -14.84 5.49 22.09
C LEU A 54 -16.08 5.96 21.35
N LYS A 55 -16.21 7.29 21.17
CA LYS A 55 -17.24 7.91 20.32
C LYS A 55 -16.63 8.24 18.97
N TYR A 56 -17.42 8.13 17.93
CA TYR A 56 -17.04 8.48 16.57
C TYR A 56 -18.20 9.13 15.82
N GLU A 57 -17.86 10.00 14.90
CA GLU A 57 -18.83 10.72 14.07
C GLU A 57 -18.24 10.91 12.67
N CYS A 58 -19.02 10.60 11.62
CA CYS A 58 -18.67 10.98 10.26
C CYS A 58 -19.00 12.46 10.08
N ILE A 59 -17.97 13.29 9.97
CA ILE A 59 -18.11 14.74 9.84
C ILE A 59 -18.06 15.23 8.39
N GLU A 60 -17.58 14.37 7.47
CA GLU A 60 -17.45 14.70 6.06
C GLU A 60 -17.60 13.44 5.21
N ASP A 61 -18.35 13.56 4.11
CA ASP A 61 -18.52 12.52 3.08
C ASP A 61 -18.51 13.19 1.70
N VAL A 62 -17.36 13.16 1.03
CA VAL A 62 -17.10 13.93 -0.19
C VAL A 62 -16.97 12.99 -1.38
N ARG A 63 -17.61 13.36 -2.48
CA ARG A 63 -17.44 12.74 -3.80
C ARG A 63 -16.75 13.74 -4.73
N PRO A 64 -15.85 13.28 -5.62
CA PRO A 64 -15.23 14.14 -6.61
C PRO A 64 -16.29 14.74 -7.55
N GLN A 65 -16.07 15.98 -7.96
CA GLN A 65 -17.02 16.72 -8.80
C GLN A 65 -16.73 16.56 -10.29
N ASN A 66 -15.45 16.39 -10.65
CA ASN A 66 -14.98 16.43 -12.04
C ASN A 66 -14.58 15.05 -12.61
N GLY A 67 -15.14 13.99 -12.04
CA GLY A 67 -14.76 12.63 -12.40
C GLY A 67 -13.46 12.21 -11.72
N SER A 68 -13.46 11.03 -11.15
CA SER A 68 -12.30 10.50 -10.43
C SER A 68 -11.72 9.30 -11.15
N GLU A 69 -10.43 9.14 -10.98
CA GLU A 69 -9.75 7.92 -11.33
C GLU A 69 -10.12 6.80 -10.35
N PHE A 70 -10.37 5.61 -10.88
CA PHE A 70 -10.52 4.43 -10.05
C PHE A 70 -9.17 4.03 -9.45
N CYS A 71 -9.08 4.14 -8.12
CA CYS A 71 -7.88 3.79 -7.36
C CYS A 71 -8.11 2.53 -6.53
N TYR A 72 -7.11 1.63 -6.49
CA TYR A 72 -7.15 0.48 -5.59
C TYR A 72 -6.79 0.85 -4.15
N ALA A 73 -6.06 1.95 -3.97
CA ALA A 73 -5.71 2.54 -2.68
C ALA A 73 -5.55 4.05 -2.85
N VAL A 74 -5.91 4.83 -1.84
CA VAL A 74 -5.67 6.28 -1.77
C VAL A 74 -5.10 6.60 -0.41
N HIS A 75 -4.00 7.37 -0.37
CA HIS A 75 -3.35 7.80 0.86
C HIS A 75 -3.23 9.32 0.90
N ARG A 76 -3.49 9.88 2.08
CA ARG A 76 -3.43 11.32 2.34
C ARG A 76 -2.00 11.72 2.70
N LEU A 77 -1.54 12.83 2.12
CA LEU A 77 -0.27 13.49 2.39
C LEU A 77 -0.43 14.55 3.51
N ASP A 78 0.67 14.94 4.15
CA ASP A 78 0.65 15.97 5.20
C ASP A 78 0.20 17.34 4.70
N ASN A 79 0.43 17.65 3.44
CA ASN A 79 -0.03 18.90 2.81
C ASN A 79 -1.52 18.91 2.42
N GLY A 80 -2.28 17.88 2.78
CA GLY A 80 -3.72 17.77 2.54
C GLY A 80 -4.11 17.16 1.19
N LEU A 81 -3.18 17.04 0.26
CA LEU A 81 -3.40 16.31 -0.99
C LEU A 81 -3.48 14.81 -0.74
N SER A 82 -3.84 14.04 -1.77
CA SER A 82 -3.86 12.59 -1.70
C SER A 82 -3.20 11.98 -2.93
N VAL A 83 -2.66 10.76 -2.77
CA VAL A 83 -2.12 9.98 -3.87
C VAL A 83 -2.90 8.69 -3.99
N GLY A 84 -3.41 8.40 -5.19
CA GLY A 84 -4.09 7.16 -5.53
C GLY A 84 -3.24 6.26 -6.40
N GLY A 85 -3.24 4.96 -6.10
CA GLY A 85 -2.75 3.92 -7.00
C GLY A 85 -3.82 3.60 -8.03
N ARG A 86 -3.54 3.83 -9.31
CA ARG A 86 -4.53 3.67 -10.40
C ARG A 86 -4.78 2.20 -10.71
N LEU A 87 -6.04 1.83 -10.76
CA LEU A 87 -6.43 0.48 -11.15
C LEU A 87 -6.43 0.33 -12.68
N ILE A 88 -6.85 1.37 -13.39
CA ILE A 88 -6.94 1.40 -14.85
C ILE A 88 -6.08 2.57 -15.33
N GLY A 89 -4.89 2.28 -15.85
CA GLY A 89 -4.01 3.31 -16.39
C GLY A 89 -3.16 2.76 -17.52
N LYS A 90 -3.07 3.51 -18.62
CA LYS A 90 -2.24 3.11 -19.77
C LYS A 90 -0.80 3.60 -19.64
N ASP A 91 -0.59 4.74 -18.97
CA ASP A 91 0.70 5.44 -19.03
C ASP A 91 1.33 5.69 -17.66
N HIS A 92 0.53 5.79 -16.60
CA HIS A 92 0.99 6.16 -15.26
C HIS A 92 0.40 5.27 -14.17
N LEU A 93 1.20 5.01 -13.13
CA LEU A 93 0.84 4.18 -11.97
C LEU A 93 -0.06 4.91 -10.97
N PHE A 94 0.11 6.24 -10.86
CA PHE A 94 -0.45 7.02 -9.76
C PHE A 94 -1.22 8.23 -10.27
N VAL A 95 -2.10 8.73 -9.42
CA VAL A 95 -2.80 10.00 -9.56
C VAL A 95 -2.60 10.84 -8.31
N LEU A 96 -2.33 12.13 -8.50
CA LEU A 96 -2.36 13.13 -7.45
C LEU A 96 -3.76 13.75 -7.43
N LEU A 97 -4.36 13.77 -6.25
CA LEU A 97 -5.72 14.22 -6.00
C LEU A 97 -5.70 15.41 -5.03
N ASP A 98 -6.63 16.33 -5.19
CA ASP A 98 -6.87 17.39 -4.23
C ASP A 98 -7.68 16.90 -3.02
N GLU A 99 -8.06 17.83 -2.14
CA GLU A 99 -8.85 17.56 -0.93
C GLU A 99 -10.25 17.01 -1.21
N ASN A 100 -10.77 17.23 -2.41
CA ASN A 100 -12.09 16.74 -2.86
C ASN A 100 -11.99 15.45 -3.71
N LEU A 101 -10.80 14.87 -3.82
CA LEU A 101 -10.48 13.74 -4.72
C LEU A 101 -10.58 14.07 -6.22
N ASP A 102 -10.61 15.35 -6.60
CA ASP A 102 -10.51 15.74 -8.00
C ASP A 102 -9.07 15.56 -8.50
N THR A 103 -8.92 15.09 -9.73
CA THR A 103 -7.60 14.78 -10.31
C THR A 103 -6.82 16.07 -10.60
N ILE A 104 -5.60 16.18 -10.04
CA ILE A 104 -4.64 17.24 -10.34
C ILE A 104 -3.76 16.82 -11.51
N THR A 105 -3.14 15.66 -11.43
CA THR A 105 -2.24 15.11 -12.46
C THR A 105 -2.02 13.61 -12.25
N THR A 106 -1.56 12.92 -13.29
CA THR A 106 -1.09 11.53 -13.20
C THR A 106 0.44 11.48 -13.27
N PHE A 107 1.06 10.47 -12.64
CA PHE A 107 2.51 10.34 -12.57
C PHE A 107 2.97 8.90 -12.30
N GLY A 108 4.29 8.70 -12.27
CA GLY A 108 4.89 7.38 -12.10
C GLY A 108 4.75 6.56 -13.39
N LYS A 109 5.74 6.63 -14.26
CA LYS A 109 5.76 5.87 -15.51
C LYS A 109 5.66 4.37 -15.23
N ILE A 110 4.90 3.66 -16.02
CA ILE A 110 4.88 2.20 -15.99
C ILE A 110 6.28 1.67 -16.32
N PRO A 111 6.88 0.84 -15.43
CA PRO A 111 8.30 0.52 -15.51
C PRO A 111 8.64 -0.55 -16.55
N VAL A 112 7.68 -1.00 -17.35
CA VAL A 112 7.86 -2.04 -18.38
C VAL A 112 7.13 -1.63 -19.66
N GLU A 113 7.72 -1.96 -20.79
CA GLU A 113 7.03 -1.83 -22.08
C GLU A 113 6.03 -2.98 -22.25
N TYR A 114 4.81 -2.63 -22.59
CA TYR A 114 3.76 -3.60 -22.83
C TYR A 114 2.74 -3.11 -23.88
N THR A 115 2.10 -4.07 -24.53
CA THR A 115 0.96 -3.83 -25.40
C THR A 115 -0.27 -4.50 -24.79
N GLY A 116 -1.39 -3.76 -24.68
CA GLY A 116 -2.63 -4.29 -24.16
C GLY A 116 -3.13 -3.61 -22.88
N SER A 117 -4.30 -4.03 -22.41
CA SER A 117 -4.91 -3.54 -21.15
C SER A 117 -4.65 -4.53 -20.02
N ASN A 118 -4.19 -4.04 -18.88
CA ASN A 118 -4.10 -4.86 -17.67
C ASN A 118 -4.46 -4.04 -16.42
N ILE A 119 -5.49 -4.48 -15.72
CA ILE A 119 -6.06 -3.74 -14.61
C ILE A 119 -5.26 -3.94 -13.32
N THR A 120 -4.68 -5.12 -13.10
CA THR A 120 -4.09 -5.48 -11.81
C THR A 120 -2.59 -5.75 -11.82
N THR A 121 -1.94 -5.70 -12.98
CA THR A 121 -0.51 -6.04 -13.09
C THR A 121 0.38 -5.09 -12.30
N PHE A 122 -0.04 -3.83 -12.21
CA PHE A 122 0.75 -2.76 -11.59
C PHE A 122 0.21 -2.34 -10.22
N THR A 123 -0.62 -3.17 -9.58
CA THR A 123 -0.98 -2.95 -8.18
C THR A 123 0.20 -3.21 -7.25
N GLY A 124 0.21 -2.52 -6.13
CA GLY A 124 1.27 -2.63 -5.13
C GLY A 124 0.85 -2.00 -3.81
N ASP A 125 1.73 -2.05 -2.84
CA ASP A 125 1.53 -1.33 -1.58
C ASP A 125 2.03 0.10 -1.72
N LEU A 126 1.20 1.05 -1.30
CA LEU A 126 1.49 2.47 -1.23
C LEU A 126 1.73 2.85 0.23
N LEU A 127 2.79 3.58 0.47
CA LEU A 127 3.14 4.13 1.77
C LEU A 127 3.35 5.64 1.62
N VAL A 128 2.73 6.43 2.49
CA VAL A 128 2.98 7.86 2.62
C VAL A 128 3.78 8.13 3.90
N ASP A 129 4.83 8.93 3.76
CA ASP A 129 5.67 9.43 4.85
C ASP A 129 5.90 10.93 4.63
N GLY A 130 5.17 11.76 5.37
CA GLY A 130 5.09 13.19 5.12
C GLY A 130 4.46 13.53 3.76
N ASN A 131 5.25 14.14 2.90
CA ASN A 131 4.89 14.42 1.51
C ASN A 131 5.59 13.48 0.51
N THR A 132 6.21 12.42 0.97
CA THR A 132 6.84 11.40 0.13
C THR A 132 5.95 10.17 0.02
N VAL A 133 5.74 9.73 -1.21
CA VAL A 133 5.03 8.51 -1.54
C VAL A 133 6.03 7.44 -1.93
N TYR A 134 5.97 6.30 -1.28
CA TYR A 134 6.72 5.11 -1.63
C TYR A 134 5.77 4.06 -2.19
N TYR A 135 6.23 3.32 -3.16
CA TYR A 135 5.49 2.25 -3.80
C TYR A 135 6.35 1.00 -3.91
N ALA A 136 5.76 -0.16 -3.65
CA ALA A 136 6.35 -1.46 -3.87
C ALA A 136 5.37 -2.36 -4.63
N SER A 137 5.73 -2.83 -5.82
CA SER A 137 4.85 -3.63 -6.68
C SER A 137 4.63 -5.03 -6.12
N ASN A 138 3.37 -5.50 -6.16
CA ASN A 138 3.04 -6.86 -5.73
C ASN A 138 3.49 -7.92 -6.75
N ASN A 139 3.46 -7.57 -8.02
CA ASN A 139 3.64 -8.55 -9.09
C ASN A 139 5.07 -8.69 -9.58
N PHE A 140 5.98 -7.78 -9.23
CA PHE A 140 7.40 -7.82 -9.62
C PHE A 140 8.24 -6.94 -8.70
N THR A 141 9.56 -7.10 -8.73
CA THR A 141 10.47 -6.45 -7.78
C THR A 141 10.81 -5.02 -8.18
N TYR A 142 9.80 -4.15 -8.18
CA TYR A 142 9.94 -2.72 -8.47
C TYR A 142 9.53 -1.88 -7.28
N MET A 143 10.34 -0.90 -6.96
CA MET A 143 10.05 0.13 -5.97
C MET A 143 10.28 1.51 -6.57
N ALA A 144 9.45 2.47 -6.14
CA ALA A 144 9.59 3.87 -6.52
C ALA A 144 9.28 4.79 -5.35
N ALA A 145 9.84 6.00 -5.38
CA ALA A 145 9.48 7.06 -4.46
C ALA A 145 9.37 8.40 -5.17
N TYR A 146 8.38 9.18 -4.75
CA TYR A 146 8.06 10.50 -5.28
C TYR A 146 7.81 11.47 -4.15
N GLU A 147 8.46 12.63 -4.17
CA GLU A 147 8.16 13.74 -3.29
C GLU A 147 7.10 14.65 -3.95
N ILE A 148 6.05 14.95 -3.20
CA ILE A 148 5.00 15.87 -3.69
C ILE A 148 5.28 17.26 -3.16
N SER A 149 5.80 18.12 -4.03
CA SER A 149 6.14 19.51 -3.72
C SER A 149 5.42 20.47 -4.67
N ASN A 150 4.75 21.50 -4.12
CA ASN A 150 4.00 22.47 -4.90
C ASN A 150 3.01 21.84 -5.89
N ARG A 151 2.27 20.81 -5.46
CA ARG A 151 1.32 20.03 -6.27
C ARG A 151 1.97 19.32 -7.47
N LYS A 152 3.27 19.07 -7.42
CA LYS A 152 4.02 18.38 -8.48
C LYS A 152 4.76 17.17 -7.90
N PRO A 153 4.67 16.01 -8.54
CA PRO A 153 5.47 14.85 -8.18
C PRO A 153 6.90 14.99 -8.70
N ILE A 154 7.87 14.76 -7.83
CA ILE A 154 9.31 14.78 -8.12
C ILE A 154 9.85 13.40 -7.82
N VAL A 155 10.45 12.74 -8.80
CA VAL A 155 11.04 11.40 -8.63
C VAL A 155 12.20 11.47 -7.64
N LYS A 156 12.17 10.64 -6.59
CA LYS A 156 13.30 10.42 -5.67
C LYS A 156 14.12 9.22 -6.15
N PHE A 157 13.45 8.12 -6.46
CA PHE A 157 14.05 6.96 -7.10
C PHE A 157 12.98 6.10 -7.81
N GLU A 158 13.44 5.32 -8.79
CA GLU A 158 12.72 4.23 -9.44
C GLU A 158 13.71 3.08 -9.61
N LYS A 159 13.40 1.90 -9.03
CA LYS A 159 14.33 0.76 -9.01
C LYS A 159 13.63 -0.54 -9.38
N MET A 160 14.15 -1.20 -10.39
CA MET A 160 13.79 -2.57 -10.78
C MET A 160 14.92 -3.50 -10.33
N PHE A 161 14.68 -4.32 -9.30
CA PHE A 161 15.72 -5.22 -8.77
C PHE A 161 15.88 -6.47 -9.61
N VAL A 162 14.77 -7.05 -10.08
CA VAL A 162 14.74 -8.18 -11.02
C VAL A 162 13.72 -7.86 -12.10
N PRO A 163 14.10 -7.79 -13.37
CA PRO A 163 13.18 -7.55 -14.46
C PRO A 163 12.08 -8.61 -14.54
N PRO A 164 10.82 -8.23 -14.79
CA PRO A 164 9.75 -9.20 -14.97
C PRO A 164 9.95 -10.02 -16.25
N VAL A 165 9.61 -11.30 -16.20
CA VAL A 165 9.63 -12.17 -17.38
C VAL A 165 8.21 -12.18 -17.98
N LEU A 166 7.99 -11.31 -18.95
CA LEU A 166 6.70 -11.15 -19.62
C LEU A 166 6.55 -12.16 -20.76
N LEU A 167 5.30 -12.57 -21.00
CA LEU A 167 4.87 -13.28 -22.20
C LEU A 167 3.98 -12.34 -22.99
N ASN A 168 4.35 -12.04 -24.22
CA ASN A 168 3.52 -11.27 -25.14
C ASN A 168 2.46 -12.20 -25.75
N SER A 169 1.26 -12.16 -25.19
CA SER A 169 0.12 -12.92 -25.69
C SER A 169 -1.05 -12.01 -26.01
N GLY A 170 -1.05 -11.41 -27.21
CA GLY A 170 -2.15 -10.58 -27.68
C GLY A 170 -2.36 -9.32 -26.83
N ASP A 171 -3.62 -9.02 -26.49
CA ASP A 171 -4.02 -7.79 -25.80
C ASP A 171 -3.84 -7.81 -24.26
N ARG A 172 -3.16 -8.81 -23.71
CA ARG A 172 -2.97 -8.95 -22.27
C ARG A 172 -1.52 -9.18 -21.89
N ILE A 173 -1.07 -8.50 -20.82
CA ILE A 173 0.19 -8.85 -20.18
C ILE A 173 -0.01 -10.15 -19.43
N SER A 174 0.85 -11.10 -19.67
CA SER A 174 1.00 -12.30 -18.84
C SER A 174 2.44 -12.49 -18.41
N PHE A 175 2.64 -13.15 -17.28
CA PHE A 175 3.98 -13.49 -16.77
C PHE A 175 4.32 -14.93 -17.11
N ASN A 176 5.59 -15.19 -17.41
CA ASN A 176 6.08 -16.57 -17.45
C ASN A 176 6.06 -17.14 -16.03
N LYS A 177 5.05 -17.92 -15.69
CA LYS A 177 4.81 -18.43 -14.34
C LYS A 177 6.01 -19.14 -13.71
N ASN A 178 6.83 -19.82 -14.51
CA ASN A 178 7.98 -20.60 -14.01
C ASN A 178 9.23 -19.76 -13.77
N LYS A 179 9.35 -18.62 -14.44
CA LYS A 179 10.57 -17.78 -14.40
C LYS A 179 10.34 -16.43 -13.72
N HIS A 180 9.11 -15.94 -13.74
CA HIS A 180 8.76 -14.66 -13.16
C HIS A 180 8.62 -14.80 -11.65
N LEU A 181 9.35 -13.95 -10.91
CA LEU A 181 9.29 -13.88 -9.44
C LEU A 181 8.26 -12.85 -8.99
N ASP A 182 7.43 -13.25 -8.04
CA ASP A 182 6.46 -12.38 -7.40
C ASP A 182 7.16 -11.31 -6.56
N GLY A 183 6.52 -10.16 -6.39
CA GLY A 183 7.13 -8.98 -5.78
C GLY A 183 6.93 -8.86 -4.27
N PHE A 184 6.54 -7.66 -3.86
CA PHE A 184 6.35 -7.27 -2.47
C PHE A 184 4.88 -7.38 -2.08
N LEU A 185 4.60 -7.67 -0.80
CA LEU A 185 3.22 -7.71 -0.30
C LEU A 185 2.89 -6.50 0.57
N ALA A 186 3.80 -6.08 1.44
CA ALA A 186 3.62 -4.94 2.31
C ALA A 186 4.88 -4.06 2.32
N LEU A 187 4.68 -2.75 2.43
CA LEU A 187 5.73 -1.74 2.57
C LEU A 187 5.41 -0.83 3.76
N LYS A 188 6.36 -0.65 4.67
CA LYS A 188 6.23 0.22 5.85
C LYS A 188 7.50 1.02 6.07
N SER A 189 7.37 2.20 6.68
CA SER A 189 8.52 2.99 7.13
C SER A 189 8.73 2.87 8.63
N TYR A 190 9.98 2.94 9.03
CA TYR A 190 10.41 3.09 10.41
C TYR A 190 11.65 3.96 10.45
N LYS A 191 11.54 5.17 10.99
CA LYS A 191 12.61 6.19 10.99
C LYS A 191 13.16 6.40 9.57
N ASP A 192 14.45 6.22 9.36
CA ASP A 192 15.14 6.40 8.08
C ASP A 192 15.13 5.17 7.17
N TYR A 193 14.35 4.14 7.53
CA TYR A 193 14.32 2.87 6.83
C TYR A 193 12.96 2.58 6.22
N LEU A 194 12.98 1.79 5.16
CA LEU A 194 11.81 1.14 4.55
C LEU A 194 11.93 -0.37 4.75
N PHE A 195 10.85 -1.00 5.12
CA PHE A 195 10.74 -2.45 5.27
C PHE A 195 9.67 -2.98 4.34
N ALA A 196 10.03 -3.96 3.51
CA ALA A 196 9.09 -4.59 2.60
C ALA A 196 9.07 -6.10 2.79
N THR A 197 7.88 -6.68 2.89
CA THR A 197 7.75 -8.14 2.84
C THR A 197 7.87 -8.60 1.40
N TYR A 198 8.70 -9.62 1.15
CA TYR A 198 9.08 -10.03 -0.20
C TYR A 198 8.80 -11.51 -0.43
N SER A 199 8.04 -11.82 -1.46
CA SER A 199 7.77 -13.20 -1.87
C SER A 199 8.98 -13.81 -2.57
N GLY A 200 9.39 -13.25 -3.69
CA GLY A 200 10.51 -13.75 -4.48
C GLY A 200 10.33 -15.17 -5.03
N LYS A 201 9.09 -15.67 -5.05
CA LYS A 201 8.76 -17.01 -5.51
C LYS A 201 8.19 -16.98 -6.93
N PRO A 202 8.42 -18.04 -7.73
CA PRO A 202 7.79 -18.17 -9.02
C PRO A 202 6.26 -18.23 -8.91
N LYS A 203 5.55 -17.55 -9.81
CA LYS A 203 4.06 -17.59 -9.84
C LYS A 203 3.50 -19.01 -10.05
N ALA A 204 4.28 -19.93 -10.59
CA ALA A 204 3.90 -21.34 -10.71
C ALA A 204 3.60 -22.01 -9.35
N GLU A 205 4.14 -21.46 -8.25
CA GLU A 205 3.84 -21.95 -6.90
C GLU A 205 2.34 -21.84 -6.54
N LEU A 206 1.62 -20.88 -7.12
CA LEU A 206 0.17 -20.78 -6.94
C LEU A 206 -0.58 -22.01 -7.45
N ASP A 207 -0.16 -22.54 -8.60
CA ASP A 207 -0.80 -23.70 -9.24
C ASP A 207 -0.50 -24.99 -8.47
N LEU A 208 0.64 -25.05 -7.77
CA LEU A 208 1.10 -26.23 -7.02
C LEU A 208 0.60 -26.23 -5.56
N ASN A 209 0.66 -25.09 -4.90
CA ASN A 209 0.54 -24.97 -3.44
C ASN A 209 -0.55 -24.00 -2.99
N GLY A 210 -1.38 -23.50 -3.93
CA GLY A 210 -2.50 -22.58 -3.63
C GLY A 210 -2.07 -21.15 -3.31
N SER A 211 -3.04 -20.30 -2.98
CA SER A 211 -2.85 -18.85 -2.81
C SER A 211 -1.86 -18.48 -1.71
N SER A 212 -1.72 -19.30 -0.67
CA SER A 212 -0.76 -19.04 0.42
C SER A 212 0.71 -19.28 0.03
N ALA A 213 0.98 -19.87 -1.16
CA ALA A 213 2.34 -20.18 -1.60
C ALA A 213 3.20 -18.93 -1.79
N LEU A 214 2.61 -17.86 -2.32
CA LEU A 214 3.32 -16.59 -2.58
C LEU A 214 3.41 -15.67 -1.36
N VAL A 215 2.79 -16.01 -0.24
CA VAL A 215 2.89 -15.19 0.95
C VAL A 215 4.33 -15.17 1.46
N PRO A 216 4.90 -13.98 1.70
CA PRO A 216 6.30 -13.81 2.08
C PRO A 216 6.67 -14.47 3.41
N THR A 217 7.90 -14.96 3.48
CA THR A 217 8.62 -15.30 4.72
C THR A 217 9.87 -14.43 4.88
N THR A 218 10.05 -13.47 4.01
CA THR A 218 11.23 -12.60 3.95
C THR A 218 10.81 -11.15 4.13
N ILE A 219 11.60 -10.41 4.89
CA ILE A 219 11.54 -8.96 5.02
C ILE A 219 12.84 -8.39 4.47
N LEU A 220 12.76 -7.45 3.56
CA LEU A 220 13.88 -6.69 3.06
C LEU A 220 13.85 -5.28 3.67
N ALA A 221 15.02 -4.82 4.13
CA ALA A 221 15.20 -3.46 4.62
C ALA A 221 15.96 -2.63 3.58
N PHE A 222 15.54 -1.39 3.43
CA PHE A 222 16.13 -0.41 2.51
C PHE A 222 16.33 0.92 3.23
N ASP A 223 17.26 1.74 2.74
CA ASP A 223 17.27 3.16 3.07
C ASP A 223 16.15 3.93 2.36
N LYS A 224 15.93 5.20 2.70
CA LYS A 224 14.91 6.06 2.07
C LYS A 224 15.22 6.40 0.59
N SER A 225 16.38 6.03 0.07
CA SER A 225 16.76 6.11 -1.35
C SER A 225 16.53 4.78 -2.08
N GLY A 226 15.95 3.78 -1.39
CA GLY A 226 15.65 2.46 -1.95
C GLY A 226 16.87 1.58 -2.16
N ASN A 227 18.02 1.84 -1.49
CA ASN A 227 19.15 0.93 -1.51
C ASN A 227 18.91 -0.20 -0.52
N PRO A 228 19.12 -1.48 -0.91
CA PRO A 228 18.95 -2.61 -0.01
C PRO A 228 20.04 -2.60 1.07
N LEU A 229 19.64 -2.82 2.32
CA LEU A 229 20.52 -2.84 3.49
C LEU A 229 20.62 -4.25 4.08
N ALA A 230 19.49 -4.90 4.35
CA ALA A 230 19.45 -6.20 4.99
C ALA A 230 18.28 -7.07 4.51
N LYS A 231 18.44 -8.38 4.75
CA LYS A 231 17.42 -9.39 4.50
C LYS A 231 17.20 -10.21 5.78
N PHE A 232 15.96 -10.28 6.23
CA PHE A 232 15.52 -11.09 7.36
C PHE A 232 14.61 -12.21 6.86
N THR A 233 14.77 -13.40 7.41
CA THR A 233 13.89 -14.53 7.12
C THR A 233 13.19 -14.96 8.40
N THR A 234 11.88 -15.21 8.31
CA THR A 234 11.07 -15.67 9.43
C THR A 234 10.51 -17.07 9.16
N PRO A 235 10.18 -17.84 10.18
CA PRO A 235 9.46 -19.10 10.01
C PRO A 235 7.99 -18.91 9.62
N TYR A 236 7.47 -17.68 9.76
CA TYR A 236 6.06 -17.34 9.56
C TYR A 236 5.81 -16.81 8.15
N LYS A 237 4.64 -17.11 7.61
CA LYS A 237 4.10 -16.46 6.40
C LYS A 237 3.51 -15.11 6.78
N ILE A 238 4.17 -14.02 6.38
CA ILE A 238 3.88 -12.65 6.81
C ILE A 238 2.81 -12.03 5.90
N ARG A 239 1.67 -11.67 6.48
CA ARG A 239 0.60 -10.93 5.80
C ARG A 239 0.81 -9.42 5.85
N SER A 240 1.28 -8.92 7.00
CA SER A 240 1.55 -7.50 7.20
C SER A 240 2.60 -7.29 8.26
N ILE A 241 3.21 -6.10 8.25
CA ILE A 241 4.15 -5.64 9.30
C ILE A 241 3.70 -4.28 9.82
N ALA A 242 4.01 -4.00 11.08
CA ALA A 242 3.77 -2.71 11.72
C ALA A 242 4.89 -2.41 12.72
N PHE A 243 5.04 -1.14 13.09
CA PHE A 243 6.09 -0.70 14.00
C PHE A 243 5.55 0.16 15.13
N THR A 244 6.16 0.01 16.31
CA THR A 244 6.22 1.03 17.36
C THR A 244 7.67 1.46 17.50
N ASP A 245 7.96 2.41 18.40
CA ASP A 245 9.34 2.87 18.63
C ASP A 245 10.29 1.74 19.07
N GLU A 246 9.76 0.72 19.72
CA GLU A 246 10.55 -0.37 20.30
C GLU A 246 10.45 -1.70 19.57
N LYS A 247 9.35 -1.93 18.81
CA LYS A 247 9.03 -3.25 18.26
C LYS A 247 8.57 -3.21 16.81
N MET A 248 8.97 -4.23 16.06
CA MET A 248 8.34 -4.65 14.83
C MET A 248 7.32 -5.75 15.13
N TYR A 249 6.11 -5.60 14.64
CA TYR A 249 5.03 -6.58 14.73
C TYR A 249 4.83 -7.24 13.37
N LEU A 250 4.69 -8.57 13.40
CA LEU A 250 4.41 -9.39 12.23
C LEU A 250 3.01 -9.99 12.39
N LEU A 251 2.14 -9.75 11.44
CA LEU A 251 0.85 -10.44 11.34
C LEU A 251 1.01 -11.60 10.37
N ASP A 252 0.77 -12.82 10.84
CA ASP A 252 0.83 -14.01 10.00
C ASP A 252 -0.52 -14.33 9.29
N LEU A 253 -0.56 -15.43 8.54
CA LEU A 253 -1.77 -15.88 7.84
C LEU A 253 -2.88 -16.35 8.77
N ASP A 254 -2.55 -16.85 9.93
CA ASP A 254 -3.48 -17.38 10.94
C ASP A 254 -3.96 -16.28 11.90
N CYS A 255 -3.63 -15.02 11.57
CA CYS A 255 -3.93 -13.82 12.37
C CYS A 255 -3.23 -13.76 13.72
N ASN A 256 -2.13 -14.51 13.91
CA ASN A 256 -1.27 -14.34 15.07
C ASN A 256 -0.38 -13.11 14.92
N ILE A 257 -0.06 -12.47 16.03
CA ILE A 257 0.84 -11.31 16.08
C ILE A 257 2.10 -11.70 16.82
N GLU A 258 3.21 -11.72 16.09
CA GLU A 258 4.55 -11.88 16.65
C GLU A 258 5.25 -10.54 16.79
N SER A 259 6.18 -10.40 17.71
CA SER A 259 6.94 -9.16 17.88
C SER A 259 8.43 -9.40 18.03
N ILE A 260 9.21 -8.50 17.45
CA ILE A 260 10.68 -8.51 17.48
C ILE A 260 11.14 -7.12 17.99
N ASN A 261 12.12 -7.08 18.89
CA ASN A 261 12.71 -5.82 19.34
C ASN A 261 13.43 -5.10 18.19
N MET A 262 13.15 -3.81 18.02
CA MET A 262 13.81 -3.02 16.98
C MET A 262 15.32 -2.90 17.20
N ASP A 263 15.81 -2.87 18.42
CA ASP A 263 17.25 -2.88 18.69
C ASP A 263 17.97 -4.11 18.11
N GLU A 264 17.28 -5.25 18.06
CA GLU A 264 17.83 -6.46 17.44
C GLU A 264 17.86 -6.34 15.91
N VAL A 265 16.84 -5.75 15.31
CA VAL A 265 16.76 -5.53 13.86
C VAL A 265 17.79 -4.49 13.39
N LEU A 266 17.92 -3.36 14.12
CA LEU A 266 18.78 -2.25 13.78
C LEU A 266 20.29 -2.59 13.83
N LYS A 267 20.69 -3.62 14.57
CA LYS A 267 22.09 -4.10 14.56
C LYS A 267 22.57 -4.58 13.19
N TYR A 268 21.66 -4.87 12.28
CA TYR A 268 21.96 -5.40 10.95
C TYR A 268 21.76 -4.36 9.83
N LEU A 269 21.37 -3.13 10.17
CA LEU A 269 21.19 -1.99 9.27
C LEU A 269 22.34 -0.97 9.41
#